data_39dfe9fd3b1980fc9712792a9bbb6dd1
#
_entry.id   39dfe9fd3b1980fc9712792a9bbb6dd1
#
_cell.length_a   1.000
_cell.length_b   1.000
_cell.length_c   1.000
_cell.angle_alpha   90.00
_cell.angle_beta   90.00
_cell.angle_gamma   90.00
#
_symmetry.space_group_name_H-M   'P 1'
#
loop_
_entity.id
_entity.type
_entity.pdbx_description
1 polymer ?
#
loop_
_entity_poly.entity_id
_entity_poly.type
_entity_poly.pdbx_seq_one_letter_code
_entity_poly.pdbx_strand_id
1 'polypeptide(L)'
;EEDTSIGGGLSQDAAEAAADAEEEEVDADAPTFDRSTLDGIWEEAAYNRQQMVDKITAKVDSGDWGVGSDNVLRGPAGFEVDLNDCPDDWSDTGGISSSEIKIGHTTAQSGNLAAYGNIAVGWDNYLQWINGNGGIDGKNVTLIVKDDGYVAAQTIEFIDELIEAENVFALLTLGSPNSLAVYDKINEECIPHPFIMTGHPAWGDPEIHPWTTGLQMSYSTEAILWGTWIKQNLADMLPVTVAGLVMDNDFGLAYELGFEAYAEGNPDVVSE
;
A
#
# COMPACT_ATOMS: atom_id res chain seq x y z
N GLU A 1 4.74 31.21 -8.78
CA GLU A 1 3.60 30.38 -9.21
C GLU A 1 4.12 28.95 -9.19
N GLU A 2 4.01 28.30 -8.03
CA GLU A 2 4.29 26.88 -7.87
C GLU A 2 3.11 26.15 -8.51
N ASP A 3 3.43 25.28 -9.46
CA ASP A 3 2.47 24.40 -10.12
C ASP A 3 1.99 23.36 -9.11
N THR A 4 0.81 23.58 -8.53
CA THR A 4 0.15 22.65 -7.60
C THR A 4 -0.70 21.63 -8.36
N SER A 5 -0.25 21.14 -9.50
CA SER A 5 -0.91 20.05 -10.18
C SER A 5 -0.63 18.75 -9.37
N ILE A 6 -1.58 18.36 -8.53
CA ILE A 6 -1.65 17.01 -7.95
C ILE A 6 -2.08 16.05 -9.07
N GLY A 7 -1.16 15.78 -9.97
CA GLY A 7 -1.35 14.89 -11.11
C GLY A 7 -0.93 13.46 -10.80
N GLY A 8 -1.56 12.83 -9.81
CA GLY A 8 -1.51 11.38 -9.63
C GLY A 8 -2.58 10.69 -10.46
N GLY A 9 -2.64 10.93 -11.76
CA GLY A 9 -3.40 10.11 -12.70
C GLY A 9 -2.44 9.12 -13.35
N LEU A 10 -2.84 7.85 -13.43
CA LEU A 10 -2.19 6.88 -14.30
C LEU A 10 -1.91 7.56 -15.64
N SER A 11 -0.68 7.44 -16.17
CA SER A 11 -0.40 7.89 -17.53
C SER A 11 -1.42 7.25 -18.46
N GLN A 12 -1.73 7.89 -19.58
CA GLN A 12 -2.70 7.36 -20.53
C GLN A 12 -2.29 5.96 -20.98
N ASP A 13 -0.99 5.71 -21.07
CA ASP A 13 -0.38 4.41 -21.40
C ASP A 13 -0.61 3.36 -20.30
N ALA A 14 -0.54 3.75 -19.02
CA ALA A 14 -0.84 2.84 -17.90
C ALA A 14 -2.35 2.56 -17.77
N ALA A 15 -3.20 3.52 -18.14
CA ALA A 15 -4.65 3.31 -18.20
C ALA A 15 -5.03 2.40 -19.39
N GLU A 16 -4.35 2.52 -20.55
CA GLU A 16 -4.51 1.63 -21.68
C GLU A 16 -3.96 0.22 -21.37
N ALA A 17 -2.81 0.12 -20.71
CA ALA A 17 -2.26 -1.17 -20.25
C ALA A 17 -3.15 -1.85 -19.20
N ALA A 18 -3.82 -1.08 -18.34
CA ALA A 18 -4.81 -1.61 -17.39
C ALA A 18 -6.13 -2.02 -18.09
N ALA A 19 -6.48 -1.39 -19.21
CA ALA A 19 -7.64 -1.76 -20.01
C ALA A 19 -7.38 -2.99 -20.90
N ASP A 20 -6.13 -3.20 -21.30
CA ASP A 20 -5.65 -4.41 -21.99
C ASP A 20 -5.27 -5.55 -21.02
N ALA A 21 -5.36 -5.33 -19.71
CA ALA A 21 -5.33 -6.43 -18.74
C ALA A 21 -6.44 -7.41 -19.13
N GLU A 22 -6.02 -8.57 -19.62
CA GLU A 22 -6.90 -9.67 -20.06
C GLU A 22 -8.06 -9.78 -19.07
N GLU A 23 -9.30 -9.66 -19.55
CA GLU A 23 -10.47 -10.08 -18.75
C GLU A 23 -10.12 -11.48 -18.25
N GLU A 24 -9.91 -11.62 -16.93
CA GLU A 24 -9.62 -12.93 -16.33
C GLU A 24 -10.75 -13.84 -16.78
N GLU A 25 -10.44 -14.80 -17.65
CA GLU A 25 -11.38 -15.87 -18.00
C GLU A 25 -11.82 -16.48 -16.67
N VAL A 26 -13.08 -16.28 -16.31
CA VAL A 26 -13.66 -16.91 -15.14
C VAL A 26 -13.50 -18.39 -15.32
N ASP A 27 -12.60 -19.01 -14.57
CA ASP A 27 -12.39 -20.44 -14.59
C ASP A 27 -13.73 -21.14 -14.26
N ALA A 28 -14.35 -21.71 -15.28
CA ALA A 28 -15.64 -22.38 -15.15
C ALA A 28 -15.58 -23.60 -14.19
N ASP A 29 -14.37 -24.10 -13.93
CA ASP A 29 -14.08 -25.21 -13.04
C ASP A 29 -13.64 -24.76 -11.62
N ALA A 30 -13.64 -23.44 -11.34
CA ALA A 30 -13.27 -22.92 -10.03
C ALA A 30 -14.20 -23.47 -8.92
N PRO A 31 -13.66 -23.86 -7.78
CA PRO A 31 -14.47 -24.36 -6.67
C PRO A 31 -15.43 -23.27 -6.15
N THR A 32 -16.61 -23.71 -5.71
CA THR A 32 -17.58 -22.81 -5.06
C THR A 32 -17.42 -22.88 -3.54
N PHE A 33 -17.45 -21.72 -2.90
CA PHE A 33 -17.24 -21.58 -1.45
C PHE A 33 -18.50 -21.06 -0.76
N ASP A 34 -18.77 -21.57 0.45
CA ASP A 34 -19.89 -21.08 1.27
C ASP A 34 -19.49 -19.79 2.03
N ARG A 35 -19.67 -18.64 1.36
CA ARG A 35 -19.38 -17.32 1.95
C ARG A 35 -20.28 -16.93 3.14
N SER A 36 -21.27 -17.75 3.50
CA SER A 36 -22.09 -17.55 4.71
C SER A 36 -21.40 -18.03 5.98
N THR A 37 -20.31 -18.80 5.86
CA THR A 37 -19.53 -19.34 6.98
C THR A 37 -18.11 -18.74 7.00
N LEU A 38 -17.53 -18.64 8.19
CA LEU A 38 -16.16 -18.19 8.35
C LEU A 38 -15.17 -19.15 7.67
N ASP A 39 -15.41 -20.45 7.80
CA ASP A 39 -14.56 -21.48 7.20
C ASP A 39 -14.57 -21.37 5.67
N GLY A 40 -15.74 -21.21 5.05
CA GLY A 40 -15.83 -21.05 3.59
C GLY A 40 -15.17 -19.78 3.08
N ILE A 41 -15.22 -18.68 3.84
CA ILE A 41 -14.48 -17.45 3.51
C ILE A 41 -12.96 -17.70 3.57
N TRP A 42 -12.48 -18.42 4.59
CA TRP A 42 -11.06 -18.76 4.70
C TRP A 42 -10.59 -19.74 3.63
N GLU A 43 -11.41 -20.71 3.24
CA GLU A 43 -11.11 -21.65 2.16
C GLU A 43 -10.99 -20.90 0.82
N GLU A 44 -11.92 -19.97 0.52
CA GLU A 44 -11.85 -19.13 -0.66
C GLU A 44 -10.58 -18.26 -0.66
N ALA A 45 -10.28 -17.61 0.47
CA ALA A 45 -9.08 -16.79 0.60
C ALA A 45 -7.79 -17.62 0.42
N ALA A 46 -7.76 -18.86 0.91
CA ALA A 46 -6.63 -19.76 0.73
C ALA A 46 -6.48 -20.19 -0.75
N TYR A 47 -7.59 -20.51 -1.40
CA TYR A 47 -7.61 -20.84 -2.83
C TYR A 47 -7.08 -19.68 -3.68
N ASN A 48 -7.62 -18.47 -3.48
CA ASN A 48 -7.20 -17.28 -4.25
C ASN A 48 -5.72 -16.95 -4.03
N ARG A 49 -5.21 -17.10 -2.80
CA ARG A 49 -3.77 -16.95 -2.54
C ARG A 49 -2.94 -17.96 -3.33
N GLN A 50 -3.37 -19.23 -3.36
CA GLN A 50 -2.64 -20.26 -4.10
C GLN A 50 -2.62 -19.96 -5.61
N GLN A 51 -3.77 -19.54 -6.19
CA GLN A 51 -3.83 -19.13 -7.59
C GLN A 51 -2.85 -17.98 -7.89
N MET A 52 -2.78 -16.99 -6.98
CA MET A 52 -1.84 -15.87 -7.14
C MET A 52 -0.38 -16.35 -7.06
N VAL A 53 -0.05 -17.21 -6.10
CA VAL A 53 1.28 -17.79 -5.96
C VAL A 53 1.68 -18.55 -7.23
N ASP A 54 0.78 -19.38 -7.75
CA ASP A 54 1.03 -20.19 -8.96
C ASP A 54 1.25 -19.27 -10.18
N LYS A 55 0.44 -18.21 -10.34
CA LYS A 55 0.58 -17.21 -11.41
C LYS A 55 1.93 -16.47 -11.32
N ILE A 56 2.28 -15.97 -10.12
CA ILE A 56 3.56 -15.27 -9.91
C ILE A 56 4.72 -16.21 -10.18
N THR A 57 4.69 -17.44 -9.65
CA THR A 57 5.75 -18.43 -9.84
C THR A 57 5.93 -18.75 -11.32
N ALA A 58 4.85 -18.99 -12.07
CA ALA A 58 4.92 -19.25 -13.50
C ALA A 58 5.54 -18.07 -14.27
N LYS A 59 5.22 -16.83 -13.90
CA LYS A 59 5.80 -15.63 -14.52
C LYS A 59 7.28 -15.44 -14.19
N VAL A 60 7.69 -15.76 -12.99
CA VAL A 60 9.11 -15.74 -12.57
C VAL A 60 9.89 -16.87 -13.28
N ASP A 61 9.35 -18.08 -13.32
CA ASP A 61 9.98 -19.22 -13.96
C ASP A 61 10.12 -19.05 -15.49
N SER A 62 9.19 -18.34 -16.13
CA SER A 62 9.27 -17.98 -17.55
C SER A 62 10.28 -16.87 -17.85
N GLY A 63 10.71 -16.13 -16.84
CA GLY A 63 11.54 -14.94 -16.95
C GLY A 63 10.79 -13.67 -17.37
N ASP A 64 9.44 -13.71 -17.39
CA ASP A 64 8.62 -12.52 -17.67
C ASP A 64 8.67 -11.53 -16.51
N TRP A 65 8.73 -12.03 -15.26
CA TRP A 65 8.84 -11.25 -14.04
C TRP A 65 10.10 -11.61 -13.25
N GLY A 66 10.45 -10.74 -12.29
CA GLY A 66 11.64 -10.88 -11.48
C GLY A 66 12.83 -10.12 -12.05
N VAL A 67 14.00 -10.35 -11.51
CA VAL A 67 15.23 -9.66 -11.91
C VAL A 67 15.83 -10.30 -13.15
N GLY A 68 15.93 -9.52 -14.23
CA GLY A 68 16.57 -9.93 -15.47
C GLY A 68 18.12 -9.92 -15.40
N SER A 69 18.75 -10.47 -16.42
CA SER A 69 20.22 -10.43 -16.55
C SER A 69 20.80 -9.04 -16.79
N ASP A 70 19.94 -8.07 -17.08
CA ASP A 70 20.21 -6.64 -17.23
C ASP A 70 20.06 -5.87 -15.91
N ASN A 71 19.83 -6.57 -14.79
CA ASN A 71 19.62 -6.02 -13.47
C ASN A 71 18.36 -5.12 -13.37
N VAL A 72 17.33 -5.42 -14.18
CA VAL A 72 16.04 -4.77 -14.12
C VAL A 72 15.03 -5.71 -13.48
N LEU A 73 14.37 -5.26 -12.43
CA LEU A 73 13.23 -5.94 -11.81
C LEU A 73 11.97 -5.67 -12.64
N ARG A 74 11.31 -6.73 -13.08
CA ARG A 74 10.06 -6.66 -13.87
C ARG A 74 8.89 -7.26 -13.13
N GLY A 75 7.72 -6.66 -13.33
CA GLY A 75 6.48 -7.07 -12.70
C GLY A 75 5.25 -6.90 -13.59
N PRO A 76 4.05 -6.98 -13.01
CA PRO A 76 2.80 -6.86 -13.76
C PRO A 76 2.62 -5.47 -14.38
N ALA A 77 1.81 -5.40 -15.45
CA ALA A 77 1.42 -4.16 -16.13
C ALA A 77 2.60 -3.27 -16.60
N GLY A 78 3.72 -3.89 -16.98
CA GLY A 78 4.89 -3.15 -17.45
C GLY A 78 5.71 -2.50 -16.34
N PHE A 79 5.47 -2.87 -15.07
CA PHE A 79 6.28 -2.39 -13.95
C PHE A 79 7.75 -2.79 -14.12
N GLU A 80 8.65 -1.83 -14.09
CA GLU A 80 10.09 -2.03 -14.19
C GLU A 80 10.82 -1.12 -13.19
N VAL A 81 11.86 -1.66 -12.56
CA VAL A 81 12.81 -0.92 -11.71
C VAL A 81 14.22 -1.28 -12.13
N ASP A 82 15.03 -0.29 -12.51
CA ASP A 82 16.44 -0.49 -12.74
C ASP A 82 17.19 -0.56 -11.40
N LEU A 83 17.64 -1.74 -11.02
CA LEU A 83 18.36 -1.96 -9.75
C LEU A 83 19.78 -1.38 -9.76
N ASN A 84 20.27 -0.89 -10.91
CA ASN A 84 21.54 -0.17 -10.96
C ASN A 84 21.40 1.27 -10.42
N ASP A 85 20.19 1.78 -10.24
CA ASP A 85 19.92 3.08 -9.60
C ASP A 85 19.90 2.98 -8.08
N CYS A 86 19.91 1.77 -7.52
CA CYS A 86 20.00 1.56 -6.08
C CYS A 86 21.41 1.86 -5.54
N PRO A 87 21.56 2.16 -4.22
CA PRO A 87 22.85 2.39 -3.60
C PRO A 87 23.90 1.28 -3.87
N ASP A 88 25.17 1.65 -3.96
CA ASP A 88 26.27 0.70 -4.28
C ASP A 88 26.38 -0.50 -3.32
N ASP A 89 25.91 -0.35 -2.09
CA ASP A 89 25.90 -1.38 -1.04
C ASP A 89 24.53 -2.06 -0.88
N TRP A 90 23.56 -1.73 -1.73
CA TRP A 90 22.26 -2.38 -1.75
C TRP A 90 22.34 -3.87 -2.10
N SER A 91 21.46 -4.66 -1.52
CA SER A 91 21.35 -6.09 -1.80
C SER A 91 19.90 -6.53 -1.75
N ASP A 92 19.49 -7.34 -2.72
CA ASP A 92 18.17 -8.00 -2.78
C ASP A 92 17.91 -8.97 -1.61
N THR A 93 18.95 -9.27 -0.84
CA THR A 93 18.92 -10.10 0.36
C THR A 93 19.18 -9.31 1.65
N GLY A 94 19.25 -7.98 1.59
CA GLY A 94 19.30 -7.13 2.78
C GLY A 94 18.19 -7.52 3.76
N GLY A 95 18.51 -7.65 5.06
CA GLY A 95 17.54 -8.09 6.08
C GLY A 95 17.12 -9.57 6.04
N ILE A 96 17.71 -10.37 5.12
CA ILE A 96 17.45 -11.81 5.00
C ILE A 96 18.70 -12.59 5.39
N SER A 97 18.57 -13.47 6.37
CA SER A 97 19.62 -14.42 6.76
C SER A 97 19.24 -15.86 6.37
N SER A 98 20.06 -16.83 6.77
CA SER A 98 19.74 -18.24 6.57
C SER A 98 18.52 -18.74 7.39
N SER A 99 18.11 -18.00 8.43
CA SER A 99 17.05 -18.42 9.35
C SER A 99 16.01 -17.34 9.64
N GLU A 100 16.18 -16.12 9.16
CA GLU A 100 15.34 -14.99 9.54
C GLU A 100 15.16 -14.00 8.38
N ILE A 101 13.96 -13.40 8.31
CA ILE A 101 13.61 -12.23 7.49
C ILE A 101 13.15 -11.15 8.47
N LYS A 102 13.79 -9.98 8.44
CA LYS A 102 13.43 -8.85 9.30
C LYS A 102 12.52 -7.86 8.58
N ILE A 103 11.43 -7.47 9.22
CA ILE A 103 10.52 -6.42 8.73
C ILE A 103 10.46 -5.32 9.79
N GLY A 104 10.67 -4.08 9.39
CA GLY A 104 10.52 -2.91 10.24
C GLY A 104 9.11 -2.33 10.17
N HIS A 105 8.59 -1.82 11.28
CA HIS A 105 7.29 -1.16 11.31
C HIS A 105 7.29 0.02 12.26
N THR A 106 6.90 1.20 11.77
CA THR A 106 6.63 2.39 12.58
C THR A 106 5.13 2.60 12.71
N THR A 107 4.65 2.83 13.93
CA THR A 107 3.23 3.00 14.22
C THR A 107 3.01 3.71 15.57
N ALA A 108 1.87 4.36 15.74
CA ALA A 108 1.51 4.97 17.01
C ALA A 108 1.04 3.91 18.03
N GLN A 109 1.89 3.58 19.01
CA GLN A 109 1.54 2.75 20.16
C GLN A 109 1.28 3.57 21.43
N SER A 110 1.55 4.87 21.38
CA SER A 110 1.34 5.84 22.44
C SER A 110 0.57 7.07 21.96
N GLY A 111 0.22 7.96 22.88
CA GLY A 111 -0.49 9.21 22.56
C GLY A 111 -1.97 9.02 22.21
N ASN A 112 -2.55 10.04 21.56
CA ASN A 112 -3.99 10.06 21.25
C ASN A 112 -4.42 9.01 20.21
N LEU A 113 -3.48 8.51 19.42
CA LEU A 113 -3.70 7.53 18.36
C LEU A 113 -3.17 6.13 18.71
N ALA A 114 -2.87 5.89 20.00
CA ALA A 114 -2.32 4.60 20.48
C ALA A 114 -3.13 3.36 20.07
N ALA A 115 -4.43 3.52 19.80
CA ALA A 115 -5.28 2.42 19.33
C ALA A 115 -4.81 1.82 17.99
N TYR A 116 -4.12 2.59 17.15
CA TYR A 116 -3.53 2.09 15.91
C TYR A 116 -2.38 1.11 16.13
N GLY A 117 -1.76 1.11 17.31
CA GLY A 117 -0.77 0.11 17.70
C GLY A 117 -1.29 -1.33 17.68
N ASN A 118 -2.62 -1.53 17.73
CA ASN A 118 -3.23 -2.85 17.56
C ASN A 118 -2.98 -3.45 16.17
N ILE A 119 -2.69 -2.64 15.16
CA ILE A 119 -2.32 -3.11 13.82
C ILE A 119 -1.02 -3.90 13.91
N ALA A 120 0.00 -3.37 14.61
CA ALA A 120 1.27 -4.06 14.84
C ALA A 120 1.06 -5.40 15.58
N VAL A 121 0.15 -5.42 16.55
CA VAL A 121 -0.22 -6.68 17.27
C VAL A 121 -0.85 -7.69 16.31
N GLY A 122 -1.70 -7.23 15.39
CA GLY A 122 -2.31 -8.08 14.36
C GLY A 122 -1.25 -8.68 13.43
N TRP A 123 -0.32 -7.87 12.94
CA TRP A 123 0.82 -8.31 12.14
C TRP A 123 1.68 -9.34 12.88
N ASP A 124 2.10 -9.02 14.10
CA ASP A 124 2.94 -9.91 14.89
C ASP A 124 2.27 -11.28 15.15
N ASN A 125 0.99 -11.30 15.52
CA ASN A 125 0.24 -12.53 15.69
C ASN A 125 0.18 -13.38 14.42
N TYR A 126 -0.04 -12.75 13.26
CA TYR A 126 -0.06 -13.47 11.99
C TYR A 126 1.32 -14.02 11.62
N LEU A 127 2.37 -13.25 11.83
CA LEU A 127 3.75 -13.68 11.57
C LEU A 127 4.18 -14.80 12.53
N GLN A 128 3.75 -14.77 13.79
CA GLN A 128 3.96 -15.89 14.72
C GLN A 128 3.27 -17.17 14.22
N TRP A 129 2.06 -17.06 13.66
CA TRP A 129 1.39 -18.19 13.06
C TRP A 129 2.15 -18.70 11.81
N ILE A 130 2.63 -17.83 10.93
CA ILE A 130 3.50 -18.19 9.81
C ILE A 130 4.73 -18.94 10.30
N ASN A 131 5.43 -18.41 11.31
CA ASN A 131 6.64 -19.01 11.91
C ASN A 131 6.35 -20.39 12.51
N GLY A 132 5.21 -20.53 13.18
CA GLY A 132 4.76 -21.82 13.74
C GLY A 132 4.41 -22.86 12.67
N ASN A 133 4.16 -22.44 11.44
CA ASN A 133 3.88 -23.31 10.29
C ASN A 133 5.07 -23.47 9.32
N GLY A 134 6.28 -23.18 9.79
CA GLY A 134 7.52 -23.41 9.02
C GLY A 134 8.14 -22.16 8.40
N GLY A 135 7.58 -20.99 8.63
CA GLY A 135 8.11 -19.72 8.14
C GLY A 135 7.96 -19.51 6.63
N ILE A 136 8.74 -18.60 6.10
CA ILE A 136 8.86 -18.35 4.66
C ILE A 136 10.18 -18.98 4.18
N ASP A 137 10.10 -19.95 3.33
CA ASP A 137 11.25 -20.72 2.85
C ASP A 137 12.15 -21.23 4.02
N GLY A 138 11.50 -21.72 5.08
CA GLY A 138 12.16 -22.23 6.29
C GLY A 138 12.75 -21.14 7.21
N LYS A 139 12.53 -19.87 6.91
CA LYS A 139 13.01 -18.73 7.71
C LYS A 139 11.88 -18.15 8.56
N ASN A 140 12.17 -17.78 9.78
CA ASN A 140 11.23 -17.03 10.61
C ASN A 140 11.15 -15.57 10.10
N VAL A 141 9.97 -14.97 10.21
CA VAL A 141 9.77 -13.53 9.97
C VAL A 141 9.72 -12.82 11.32
N THR A 142 10.58 -11.86 11.52
CA THR A 142 10.65 -11.02 12.73
C THR A 142 10.13 -9.62 12.42
N LEU A 143 9.12 -9.17 13.16
CA LEU A 143 8.61 -7.79 13.08
C LEU A 143 9.27 -6.93 14.15
N ILE A 144 9.99 -5.88 13.74
CA ILE A 144 10.59 -4.89 14.62
C ILE A 144 9.70 -3.65 14.64
N VAL A 145 9.01 -3.41 15.75
CA VAL A 145 8.05 -2.32 15.87
C VAL A 145 8.66 -1.16 16.63
N LYS A 146 8.50 0.05 16.10
CA LYS A 146 8.88 1.32 16.73
C LYS A 146 7.64 2.18 16.98
N ASP A 147 7.50 2.70 18.19
CA ASP A 147 6.41 3.61 18.58
C ASP A 147 6.77 5.05 18.25
N ASP A 148 6.27 5.57 17.15
CA ASP A 148 6.49 6.95 16.73
C ASP A 148 5.46 7.95 17.30
N GLY A 149 4.48 7.48 18.07
CA GLY A 149 3.44 8.32 18.67
C GLY A 149 2.64 9.15 17.67
N TYR A 150 2.69 8.80 16.36
CA TYR A 150 2.16 9.59 15.25
C TYR A 150 2.88 10.93 15.05
N VAL A 151 4.19 10.95 15.26
CA VAL A 151 5.05 12.15 15.12
C VAL A 151 6.05 11.90 14.01
N ALA A 152 5.90 12.58 12.86
CA ALA A 152 6.72 12.38 11.67
C ALA A 152 8.24 12.49 11.93
N ALA A 153 8.68 13.40 12.82
CA ALA A 153 10.10 13.51 13.18
C ALA A 153 10.63 12.25 13.90
N GLN A 154 9.81 11.56 14.70
CA GLN A 154 10.20 10.29 15.31
C GLN A 154 10.19 9.16 14.28
N THR A 155 9.25 9.19 13.33
CA THR A 155 9.23 8.22 12.23
C THR A 155 10.54 8.28 11.44
N ILE A 156 11.05 9.48 11.12
CA ILE A 156 12.34 9.65 10.43
C ILE A 156 13.46 8.98 11.21
N GLU A 157 13.60 9.28 12.52
CA GLU A 157 14.64 8.70 13.37
C GLU A 157 14.56 7.16 13.42
N PHE A 158 13.35 6.62 13.53
CA PHE A 158 13.17 5.16 13.60
C PHE A 158 13.35 4.47 12.25
N ILE A 159 13.01 5.11 11.13
CA ILE A 159 13.33 4.57 9.81
C ILE A 159 14.83 4.51 9.60
N ASP A 160 15.59 5.55 9.98
CA ASP A 160 17.04 5.53 9.95
C ASP A 160 17.61 4.36 10.78
N GLU A 161 17.10 4.16 12.00
CA GLU A 161 17.52 3.03 12.86
C GLU A 161 17.19 1.67 12.22
N LEU A 162 15.97 1.51 11.66
CA LEU A 162 15.54 0.26 11.04
C LEU A 162 16.37 -0.09 9.79
N ILE A 163 16.76 0.91 9.01
CA ILE A 163 17.61 0.73 7.83
C ILE A 163 19.07 0.46 8.25
N GLU A 164 19.67 1.37 9.01
CA GLU A 164 21.11 1.39 9.24
C GLU A 164 21.57 0.42 10.33
N ALA A 165 20.79 0.28 11.41
CA ALA A 165 21.19 -0.54 12.55
C ALA A 165 20.56 -1.94 12.53
N GLU A 166 19.27 -2.02 12.20
CA GLU A 166 18.55 -3.29 12.17
C GLU A 166 18.70 -4.02 10.84
N ASN A 167 19.01 -3.30 9.75
CA ASN A 167 19.12 -3.83 8.40
C ASN A 167 17.89 -4.67 8.03
N VAL A 168 16.72 -4.02 7.93
CA VAL A 168 15.46 -4.69 7.62
C VAL A 168 15.30 -4.94 6.12
N PHE A 169 14.61 -6.03 5.75
CA PHE A 169 14.28 -6.36 4.36
C PHE A 169 13.18 -5.47 3.79
N ALA A 170 12.18 -5.14 4.59
CA ALA A 170 11.05 -4.33 4.18
C ALA A 170 10.57 -3.43 5.33
N LEU A 171 9.88 -2.36 4.98
CA LEU A 171 9.35 -1.38 5.90
C LEU A 171 7.83 -1.28 5.78
N LEU A 172 7.17 -1.14 6.91
CA LEU A 172 5.75 -0.83 7.03
C LEU A 172 5.60 0.47 7.80
N THR A 173 4.78 1.40 7.31
CA THR A 173 4.53 2.66 8.00
C THR A 173 3.03 2.92 8.14
N LEU A 174 2.67 3.75 9.13
CA LEU A 174 1.30 4.14 9.39
C LEU A 174 1.16 5.66 9.47
N GLY A 175 0.13 6.18 8.79
CA GLY A 175 -0.23 7.59 8.84
C GLY A 175 0.36 8.43 7.70
N SER A 176 -0.46 9.33 7.12
CA SER A 176 -0.07 10.13 5.96
C SER A 176 1.14 11.02 6.25
N PRO A 177 1.16 11.88 7.27
CA PRO A 177 2.32 12.75 7.53
C PRO A 177 3.58 11.96 7.88
N ASN A 178 3.44 10.82 8.58
CA ASN A 178 4.55 9.96 8.96
C ASN A 178 5.18 9.29 7.74
N SER A 179 4.34 8.68 6.90
CA SER A 179 4.81 7.98 5.69
C SER A 179 5.37 8.94 4.64
N LEU A 180 4.74 10.11 4.44
CA LEU A 180 5.25 11.15 3.54
C LEU A 180 6.64 11.67 3.94
N ALA A 181 6.93 11.71 5.24
CA ALA A 181 8.20 12.19 5.74
C ALA A 181 9.39 11.25 5.42
N VAL A 182 9.12 10.01 5.02
CA VAL A 182 10.15 8.96 4.88
C VAL A 182 10.11 8.21 3.54
N TYR A 183 9.05 8.34 2.75
CA TYR A 183 8.88 7.50 1.56
C TYR A 183 9.90 7.80 0.46
N ASP A 184 10.36 9.05 0.32
CA ASP A 184 11.45 9.42 -0.60
C ASP A 184 12.73 8.66 -0.23
N LYS A 185 13.17 8.76 1.04
CA LYS A 185 14.36 8.05 1.51
C LYS A 185 14.24 6.53 1.33
N ILE A 186 13.10 5.96 1.67
CA ILE A 186 12.89 4.50 1.53
C ILE A 186 13.00 4.06 0.05
N ASN A 187 12.50 4.88 -0.88
CA ASN A 187 12.65 4.63 -2.31
C ASN A 187 14.09 4.83 -2.80
N GLU A 188 14.79 5.87 -2.34
CA GLU A 188 16.20 6.11 -2.63
C GLU A 188 17.10 4.95 -2.14
N GLU A 189 16.76 4.33 -1.01
CA GLU A 189 17.46 3.17 -0.45
C GLU A 189 17.00 1.83 -1.07
N CYS A 190 16.08 1.84 -2.03
CA CYS A 190 15.55 0.65 -2.69
C CYS A 190 14.99 -0.40 -1.72
N ILE A 191 14.31 0.03 -0.67
CA ILE A 191 13.73 -0.86 0.33
C ILE A 191 12.25 -1.07 0.04
N PRO A 192 11.77 -2.32 -0.05
CA PRO A 192 10.35 -2.59 -0.20
C PRO A 192 9.52 -1.93 0.90
N HIS A 193 8.56 -1.09 0.51
CA HIS A 193 7.66 -0.35 1.38
C HIS A 193 6.20 -0.67 1.00
N PRO A 194 5.79 -1.94 1.11
CA PRO A 194 4.47 -2.37 0.73
C PRO A 194 3.44 -2.04 1.81
N PHE A 195 2.20 -1.92 1.38
CA PHE A 195 1.05 -1.86 2.29
C PHE A 195 1.09 -0.70 3.29
N ILE A 196 1.46 0.50 2.84
CA ILE A 196 1.38 1.70 3.69
C ILE A 196 -0.04 1.82 4.25
N MET A 197 -0.14 1.93 5.59
CA MET A 197 -1.42 1.92 6.31
C MET A 197 -2.02 3.32 6.38
N THR A 198 -2.23 3.89 5.21
CA THR A 198 -2.93 5.16 4.98
C THR A 198 -3.28 5.29 3.49
N GLY A 199 -4.34 6.01 3.19
CA GLY A 199 -4.86 6.19 1.82
C GLY A 199 -4.43 7.49 1.17
N HIS A 200 -3.28 8.07 1.50
CA HIS A 200 -2.81 9.28 0.83
C HIS A 200 -2.56 9.00 -0.67
N PRO A 201 -2.95 9.91 -1.59
CA PRO A 201 -2.84 9.68 -3.03
C PRO A 201 -1.39 9.52 -3.55
N ALA A 202 -0.38 9.95 -2.80
CA ALA A 202 1.03 9.83 -3.17
C ALA A 202 1.49 8.38 -3.41
N TRP A 203 0.80 7.38 -2.84
CA TRP A 203 1.17 5.97 -3.02
C TRP A 203 0.81 5.38 -4.40
N GLY A 204 0.24 6.17 -5.28
CA GLY A 204 -0.12 5.80 -6.64
C GLY A 204 0.88 6.25 -7.71
N ASP A 205 2.12 6.54 -7.35
CA ASP A 205 3.17 6.99 -8.26
C ASP A 205 4.31 5.97 -8.38
N PRO A 206 4.14 4.90 -9.15
CA PRO A 206 5.17 3.87 -9.31
C PRO A 206 6.34 4.31 -10.18
N GLU A 207 6.24 5.41 -10.92
CA GLU A 207 7.33 5.91 -11.76
C GLU A 207 8.42 6.59 -10.91
N ILE A 208 8.01 7.33 -9.87
CA ILE A 208 8.95 8.05 -8.99
C ILE A 208 9.23 7.23 -7.72
N HIS A 209 8.21 6.50 -7.21
CA HIS A 209 8.28 5.76 -5.96
C HIS A 209 7.95 4.27 -6.14
N PRO A 210 8.74 3.53 -6.96
CA PRO A 210 8.45 2.15 -7.34
C PRO A 210 8.45 1.17 -6.17
N TRP A 211 9.14 1.48 -5.06
CA TRP A 211 9.21 0.63 -3.89
C TRP A 211 8.03 0.80 -2.92
N THR A 212 7.16 1.79 -3.17
CA THR A 212 6.08 2.19 -2.27
C THR A 212 4.71 1.80 -2.82
N THR A 213 3.91 1.05 -2.04
CA THR A 213 2.52 0.73 -2.38
C THR A 213 1.58 0.94 -1.20
N GLY A 214 0.37 1.46 -1.47
CA GLY A 214 -0.68 1.62 -0.46
C GLY A 214 -1.40 0.32 -0.14
N LEU A 215 -1.93 0.22 1.08
CA LEU A 215 -2.77 -0.90 1.52
C LEU A 215 -4.24 -0.72 1.11
N GLN A 216 -4.71 0.50 1.06
CA GLN A 216 -6.12 0.85 0.92
C GLN A 216 -6.36 1.85 -0.21
N MET A 217 -7.63 2.02 -0.57
CA MET A 217 -8.06 3.03 -1.54
C MET A 217 -7.56 4.42 -1.15
N SER A 218 -7.24 5.24 -2.15
CA SER A 218 -6.91 6.66 -1.93
C SER A 218 -8.07 7.39 -1.24
N TYR A 219 -7.75 8.20 -0.24
CA TYR A 219 -8.73 9.05 0.46
C TYR A 219 -9.46 10.01 -0.46
N SER A 220 -8.78 10.54 -1.47
CA SER A 220 -9.42 11.37 -2.49
C SER A 220 -10.46 10.58 -3.30
N THR A 221 -10.17 9.34 -3.66
CA THR A 221 -11.14 8.44 -4.32
C THR A 221 -12.31 8.11 -3.40
N GLU A 222 -12.04 7.83 -2.12
CA GLU A 222 -13.07 7.57 -1.12
C GLU A 222 -14.00 8.78 -0.95
N ALA A 223 -13.44 9.99 -0.91
CA ALA A 223 -14.20 11.23 -0.84
C ALA A 223 -15.10 11.45 -2.07
N ILE A 224 -14.63 11.11 -3.26
CA ILE A 224 -15.45 11.11 -4.49
C ILE A 224 -16.62 10.11 -4.39
N LEU A 225 -16.40 8.95 -3.78
CA LEU A 225 -17.47 7.98 -3.54
C LEU A 225 -18.54 8.50 -2.58
N TRP A 226 -18.17 9.33 -1.58
CA TRP A 226 -19.17 10.00 -0.72
C TRP A 226 -20.07 10.93 -1.51
N GLY A 227 -19.50 11.73 -2.41
CA GLY A 227 -20.28 12.58 -3.31
C GLY A 227 -21.21 11.78 -4.23
N THR A 228 -20.73 10.66 -4.76
CA THR A 228 -21.55 9.73 -5.55
C THR A 228 -22.68 9.12 -4.72
N TRP A 229 -22.41 8.75 -3.48
CA TRP A 229 -23.43 8.26 -2.56
C TRP A 229 -24.52 9.32 -2.28
N ILE A 230 -24.11 10.57 -2.05
CA ILE A 230 -25.02 11.72 -1.87
C ILE A 230 -25.96 11.83 -3.10
N LYS A 231 -25.39 11.82 -4.30
CA LYS A 231 -26.14 11.91 -5.56
C LYS A 231 -27.19 10.81 -5.70
N GLN A 232 -26.85 9.60 -5.32
CA GLN A 232 -27.72 8.43 -5.46
C GLN A 232 -28.80 8.34 -4.37
N ASN A 233 -28.48 8.74 -3.14
CA ASN A 233 -29.36 8.49 -1.99
C ASN A 233 -30.12 9.72 -1.52
N LEU A 234 -29.70 10.93 -1.90
CA LEU A 234 -30.35 12.19 -1.50
C LEU A 234 -30.91 12.96 -2.71
N ALA A 235 -31.30 12.25 -3.77
CA ALA A 235 -31.74 12.84 -5.03
C ALA A 235 -32.85 13.89 -4.89
N ASP A 236 -33.78 13.70 -3.96
CA ASP A 236 -34.92 14.61 -3.71
C ASP A 236 -34.49 15.90 -2.94
N MET A 237 -33.26 15.95 -2.43
CA MET A 237 -32.76 17.08 -1.62
C MET A 237 -31.64 17.88 -2.32
N LEU A 238 -31.28 17.50 -3.52
CA LEU A 238 -30.15 18.13 -4.24
C LEU A 238 -30.50 19.55 -4.73
N PRO A 239 -29.52 20.46 -4.78
CA PRO A 239 -28.19 20.30 -4.22
C PRO A 239 -28.17 20.40 -2.69
N VAL A 240 -27.22 19.70 -2.05
CA VAL A 240 -27.03 19.76 -0.60
C VAL A 240 -25.83 20.62 -0.21
N THR A 241 -25.83 21.14 1.00
CA THR A 241 -24.65 21.72 1.66
C THR A 241 -23.99 20.66 2.52
N VAL A 242 -22.68 20.50 2.41
CA VAL A 242 -21.90 19.53 3.17
C VAL A 242 -20.85 20.26 4.02
N ALA A 243 -20.70 19.85 5.28
CA ALA A 243 -19.63 20.30 6.15
C ALA A 243 -18.70 19.14 6.48
N GLY A 244 -17.40 19.31 6.23
CA GLY A 244 -16.35 18.38 6.60
C GLY A 244 -15.74 18.70 7.97
N LEU A 245 -15.47 17.66 8.78
CA LEU A 245 -14.62 17.75 9.95
C LEU A 245 -13.43 16.82 9.74
N VAL A 246 -12.30 17.39 9.38
CA VAL A 246 -11.08 16.66 9.04
C VAL A 246 -9.94 17.00 9.97
N MET A 247 -8.93 16.15 10.06
CA MET A 247 -7.69 16.48 10.76
C MET A 247 -6.92 17.54 9.97
N ASP A 248 -6.31 18.49 10.67
CA ASP A 248 -5.44 19.52 10.09
C ASP A 248 -4.03 18.93 9.83
N ASN A 249 -3.95 18.02 8.88
CA ASN A 249 -2.72 17.39 8.40
C ASN A 249 -2.96 16.66 7.05
N ASP A 250 -1.93 16.06 6.46
CA ASP A 250 -1.99 15.39 5.14
C ASP A 250 -3.08 14.31 5.05
N PHE A 251 -3.43 13.67 6.16
CA PHE A 251 -4.52 12.71 6.21
C PHE A 251 -5.88 13.36 5.93
N GLY A 252 -6.22 14.41 6.67
CA GLY A 252 -7.50 15.12 6.51
C GLY A 252 -7.56 15.91 5.22
N LEU A 253 -6.46 16.56 4.84
CA LEU A 253 -6.35 17.34 3.61
C LEU A 253 -6.61 16.49 2.36
N ALA A 254 -6.17 15.24 2.32
CA ALA A 254 -6.41 14.35 1.21
C ALA A 254 -7.91 14.04 0.97
N TYR A 255 -8.70 13.97 2.04
CA TYR A 255 -10.16 13.85 1.94
C TYR A 255 -10.81 15.16 1.50
N GLU A 256 -10.39 16.28 2.10
CA GLU A 256 -10.91 17.62 1.77
C GLU A 256 -10.75 17.90 0.28
N LEU A 257 -9.53 17.80 -0.24
CA LEU A 257 -9.23 18.03 -1.66
C LEU A 257 -10.04 17.11 -2.58
N GLY A 258 -10.18 15.84 -2.23
CA GLY A 258 -10.97 14.89 -3.02
C GLY A 258 -12.45 15.23 -3.07
N PHE A 259 -13.03 15.67 -1.94
CA PHE A 259 -14.43 16.06 -1.87
C PHE A 259 -14.70 17.39 -2.55
N GLU A 260 -13.82 18.38 -2.37
CA GLU A 260 -13.90 19.68 -3.07
C GLU A 260 -13.84 19.51 -4.59
N ALA A 261 -12.93 18.68 -5.09
CA ALA A 261 -12.85 18.36 -6.52
C ALA A 261 -14.15 17.72 -7.05
N TYR A 262 -14.78 16.84 -6.25
CA TYR A 262 -16.08 16.30 -6.61
C TYR A 262 -17.16 17.38 -6.64
N ALA A 263 -17.23 18.23 -5.61
CA ALA A 263 -18.24 19.30 -5.49
C ALA A 263 -18.11 20.32 -6.63
N GLU A 264 -16.91 20.74 -6.98
CA GLU A 264 -16.63 21.64 -8.13
C GLU A 264 -17.12 21.04 -9.45
N GLY A 265 -16.92 19.74 -9.67
CA GLY A 265 -17.37 19.03 -10.85
C GLY A 265 -18.88 18.71 -10.87
N ASN A 266 -19.56 18.79 -9.72
CA ASN A 266 -20.95 18.41 -9.56
C ASN A 266 -21.77 19.44 -8.76
N PRO A 267 -21.87 20.71 -9.22
CA PRO A 267 -22.58 21.76 -8.49
C PRO A 267 -24.11 21.53 -8.38
N ASP A 268 -24.65 20.61 -9.15
CA ASP A 268 -26.02 20.13 -9.07
C ASP A 268 -26.23 19.11 -7.93
N VAL A 269 -25.15 18.61 -7.33
CA VAL A 269 -25.17 17.65 -6.20
C VAL A 269 -24.77 18.33 -4.89
N VAL A 270 -23.67 19.07 -4.90
CA VAL A 270 -23.13 19.78 -3.72
C VAL A 270 -23.03 21.27 -4.10
N SER A 271 -23.70 22.12 -3.33
CA SER A 271 -23.75 23.58 -3.59
C SER A 271 -22.72 24.36 -2.78
N GLU A 272 -22.22 23.83 -1.70
CA GLU A 272 -21.26 24.48 -0.77
C GLU A 272 -20.62 23.43 0.15
#